data_af437a9cd79dfd4165dee05b0179fc07
#
_entry.id   af437a9cd79dfd4165dee05b0179fc07
#
_cell.length_a   1.000
_cell.length_b   1.000
_cell.length_c   1.000
_cell.angle_alpha   90.00
_cell.angle_beta   90.00
_cell.angle_gamma   90.00
#
_symmetry.space_group_name_H-M   'P 1'
#
loop_
_entity.id
_entity.type
_entity.pdbx_description
1 polymer ?
#
loop_
_entity_poly.entity_id
_entity_poly.type
_entity_poly.pdbx_seq_one_letter_code
_entity_poly.pdbx_strand_id
1 'polypeptide(L)' 'VKDLSQLGRPLHDTIILDNSPASYIFHPTNAVPVSSWFNDPHDTELTDLCPFLEDLCYVDDVRIVLDGFIDTA' A
#
# COMPACT_ATOMS: atom_id res chain seq x y z
N VAL A 1 -12.82 -1.17 -6.32
CA VAL A 1 -12.06 -2.31 -5.78
C VAL A 1 -10.96 -2.70 -6.75
N LYS A 2 -9.74 -2.83 -6.22
CA LYS A 2 -8.59 -3.25 -7.01
C LYS A 2 -8.31 -4.73 -6.73
N ASP A 3 -8.45 -5.56 -7.75
CA ASP A 3 -8.16 -6.99 -7.63
C ASP A 3 -6.77 -7.27 -8.22
N LEU A 4 -5.79 -7.46 -7.33
CA LEU A 4 -4.40 -7.68 -7.74
C LEU A 4 -4.20 -9.03 -8.42
N SER A 5 -5.11 -9.97 -8.25
CA SER A 5 -4.99 -11.28 -8.89
C SER A 5 -5.08 -11.20 -10.42
N GLN A 6 -5.62 -10.09 -10.94
CA GLN A 6 -5.78 -9.86 -12.37
C GLN A 6 -4.56 -9.19 -13.03
N LEU A 7 -3.57 -8.76 -12.24
CA LEU A 7 -2.41 -8.03 -12.77
C LEU A 7 -1.35 -8.91 -13.40
N GLY A 8 -1.34 -10.22 -13.12
CA GLY A 8 -0.29 -11.11 -13.60
C GLY A 8 1.05 -10.90 -12.90
N ARG A 9 1.06 -10.27 -11.72
CA ARG A 9 2.25 -10.06 -10.91
C ARG A 9 2.16 -10.85 -9.61
N PRO A 10 3.28 -11.32 -9.04
CA PRO A 10 3.25 -12.02 -7.75
C PRO A 10 2.71 -11.11 -6.66
N LEU A 11 1.77 -11.62 -5.87
CA LEU A 11 1.19 -10.83 -4.77
C LEU A 11 2.22 -10.44 -3.71
N HIS A 12 3.20 -11.29 -3.47
CA HIS A 12 4.24 -10.99 -2.47
C HIS A 12 5.13 -9.80 -2.86
N ASP A 13 5.10 -9.38 -4.12
CA ASP A 13 5.89 -8.26 -4.66
C ASP A 13 5.04 -7.07 -5.09
N THR A 14 3.77 -7.06 -4.76
CA THR A 14 2.82 -6.04 -5.24
C THR A 14 2.22 -5.28 -4.06
N ILE A 15 2.15 -3.96 -4.17
CA ILE A 15 1.49 -3.11 -3.17
C ILE A 15 0.45 -2.20 -3.82
N ILE A 16 -0.53 -1.78 -3.02
CA ILE A 16 -1.51 -0.77 -3.39
C ILE A 16 -1.25 0.47 -2.54
N LEU A 17 -1.08 1.61 -3.18
CA LEU A 17 -1.08 2.91 -2.50
C LEU A 17 -2.44 3.55 -2.75
N ASP A 18 -3.27 3.66 -1.73
CA ASP A 18 -4.60 4.22 -1.89
C ASP A 18 -5.12 4.73 -0.55
N ASN A 19 -6.01 5.73 -0.61
CA ASN A 19 -6.62 6.31 0.58
C ASN A 19 -7.99 5.69 0.90
N SER A 20 -8.54 4.88 0.02
CA SER A 20 -9.88 4.32 0.16
C SER A 20 -9.82 2.85 0.56
N PRO A 21 -10.36 2.47 1.74
CA PRO A 21 -10.40 1.07 2.14
C PRO A 21 -11.11 0.16 1.14
N ALA A 22 -12.09 0.67 0.41
CA ALA A 22 -12.79 -0.13 -0.60
C ALA A 22 -11.86 -0.57 -1.73
N SER A 23 -10.78 0.17 -2.00
CA SER A 23 -9.84 -0.16 -3.08
C SER A 23 -9.06 -1.43 -2.80
N TYR A 24 -8.81 -1.79 -1.54
CA TYR A 24 -7.97 -2.92 -1.18
C TYR A 24 -8.68 -3.99 -0.35
N ILE A 25 -10.01 -4.06 -0.45
CA ILE A 25 -10.79 -5.01 0.36
C ILE A 25 -10.44 -6.48 0.05
N PHE A 26 -9.99 -6.78 -1.16
CA PHE A 26 -9.55 -8.13 -1.51
C PHE A 26 -8.11 -8.43 -1.08
N HIS A 27 -7.29 -7.40 -0.89
CA HIS A 27 -5.85 -7.57 -0.63
C HIS A 27 -5.37 -6.60 0.46
N PRO A 28 -5.95 -6.65 1.67
CA PRO A 28 -5.62 -5.67 2.70
C PRO A 28 -4.16 -5.70 3.15
N THR A 29 -3.51 -6.86 3.10
CA THR A 29 -2.11 -6.98 3.47
C THR A 29 -1.14 -6.54 2.37
N ASN A 30 -1.65 -6.16 1.20
CA ASN A 30 -0.86 -5.55 0.14
C ASN A 30 -0.98 -4.03 0.12
N ALA A 31 -1.76 -3.44 1.04
CA ALA A 31 -2.11 -2.03 0.97
C ALA A 31 -1.28 -1.18 1.92
N VAL A 32 -0.87 -0.02 1.41
CA VAL A 32 -0.29 1.07 2.19
C VAL A 32 -1.28 2.22 2.11
N PRO A 33 -2.05 2.48 3.18
CA PRO A 33 -3.02 3.57 3.16
C PRO A 33 -2.30 4.92 3.16
N VAL A 34 -2.76 5.83 2.32
CA VAL A 34 -2.24 7.19 2.24
C VAL A 34 -3.40 8.17 2.32
N SER A 35 -3.13 9.39 2.75
CA SER A 35 -4.17 10.43 2.81
C SER A 35 -4.49 10.94 1.41
N SER A 36 -5.73 11.41 1.23
CA SER A 36 -6.10 12.12 0.01
C SER A 36 -5.31 13.42 -0.09
N TRP A 37 -4.88 13.75 -1.30
CA TRP A 37 -4.24 15.03 -1.58
C TRP A 37 -5.29 16.00 -2.12
N PHE A 38 -5.38 17.17 -1.48
CA PHE A 38 -6.35 18.21 -1.85
C PHE A 38 -5.63 19.52 -2.18
N ASN A 39 -4.74 19.47 -3.18
CA ASN A 39 -4.05 20.65 -3.67
C ASN A 39 -3.25 21.39 -2.58
N ASP A 40 -2.62 20.65 -1.68
CA ASP A 40 -1.74 21.19 -0.65
C ASP A 40 -0.28 21.06 -1.11
N PRO A 41 0.37 22.18 -1.50
CA PRO A 41 1.76 22.12 -1.97
C PRO A 41 2.76 21.78 -0.86
N HIS A 42 2.33 21.79 0.40
CA HIS A 42 3.18 21.45 1.54
C HIS A 42 3.01 20.00 2.00
N ASP A 43 2.16 19.22 1.32
CA ASP A 43 1.97 17.82 1.65
C ASP A 43 3.21 17.03 1.21
N THR A 44 3.83 16.33 2.16
CA THR A 44 5.04 15.53 1.93
C THR A 44 4.80 14.03 2.16
N GLU A 45 3.54 13.60 2.32
CA GLU A 45 3.24 12.23 2.72
C GLU A 45 3.83 11.19 1.78
N LEU A 46 3.69 11.35 0.47
CA LEU A 46 4.26 10.39 -0.48
C LEU A 46 5.78 10.42 -0.46
N THR A 47 6.38 11.61 -0.33
CA THR A 47 7.83 11.74 -0.22
C THR A 47 8.34 11.05 1.05
N ASP A 48 7.63 11.21 2.17
CA ASP A 48 8.00 10.62 3.45
C ASP A 48 7.87 9.09 3.45
N LEU A 49 7.09 8.53 2.52
CA LEU A 49 6.98 7.09 2.34
C LEU A 49 8.15 6.47 1.59
N CYS A 50 8.93 7.26 0.86
CA CYS A 50 10.00 6.72 0.01
C CYS A 50 10.99 5.82 0.75
N PRO A 51 11.50 6.16 1.95
CA PRO A 51 12.39 5.25 2.66
C PRO A 51 11.74 3.92 3.01
N PHE A 52 10.46 3.93 3.38
CA PHE A 52 9.71 2.72 3.68
C PHE A 52 9.53 1.86 2.44
N LEU A 53 9.18 2.48 1.30
CA LEU A 53 9.02 1.76 0.04
C LEU A 53 10.34 1.16 -0.44
N GLU A 54 11.45 1.88 -0.24
CA GLU A 54 12.78 1.36 -0.54
C GLU A 54 13.09 0.10 0.29
N ASP A 55 12.76 0.13 1.57
CA ASP A 55 12.95 -1.02 2.45
C ASP A 55 12.11 -2.22 2.00
N LEU A 56 10.90 -1.99 1.50
CA LEU A 56 10.05 -3.06 0.98
C LEU A 56 10.65 -3.78 -0.24
N CYS A 57 11.58 -3.14 -0.96
CA CYS A 57 12.24 -3.77 -2.10
C CYS A 57 13.09 -4.98 -1.69
N TYR A 58 13.47 -5.09 -0.42
CA TYR A 58 14.37 -6.12 0.07
C TYR A 58 13.68 -7.24 0.84
N VAL A 59 12.36 -7.18 1.01
CA VAL A 59 11.62 -8.23 1.72
C VAL A 59 11.13 -9.30 0.74
N ASP A 60 11.01 -10.52 1.23
CA ASP A 60 10.53 -11.64 0.40
C ASP A 60 9.02 -11.57 0.14
N ASP A 61 8.26 -11.04 1.10
CA ASP A 61 6.81 -10.95 0.98
C ASP A 61 6.31 -9.70 1.70
N VAL A 62 5.85 -8.73 0.93
CA VAL A 62 5.36 -7.45 1.47
C VAL A 62 4.15 -7.63 2.39
N ARG A 63 3.38 -8.71 2.21
CA ARG A 63 2.18 -8.96 3.00
C ARG A 63 2.51 -9.23 4.46
N ILE A 64 3.67 -9.82 4.74
CA ILE A 64 4.12 -10.07 6.11
C ILE A 64 4.43 -8.74 6.80
N VAL A 65 5.10 -7.82 6.09
CA VAL A 65 5.45 -6.51 6.64
C VAL A 65 4.21 -5.64 6.82
N LEU A 66 3.30 -5.66 5.86
CA LEU A 66 2.12 -4.80 5.86
C LEU A 66 0.96 -5.33 6.69
N ASP A 67 1.07 -6.56 7.18
CA ASP A 67 0.07 -7.12 8.07
C ASP A 67 0.00 -6.25 9.34
N GLY A 68 -1.19 -5.79 9.68
CA GLY A 68 -1.37 -4.90 10.82
C GLY A 68 -1.27 -3.41 10.54
N PHE A 69 -0.89 -2.99 9.32
CA PHE A 69 -0.94 -1.58 8.93
C PHE A 69 -2.37 -1.06 8.83
N ILE A 70 -3.30 -1.95 8.52
CA ILE A 70 -4.69 -1.61 8.40
C ILE A 70 -5.41 -2.19 9.59
N ASP A 71 -6.08 -1.32 10.37
CA ASP A 71 -6.92 -1.76 11.45
C ASP A 71 -8.22 -2.29 10.85
N THR A 72 -8.42 -3.60 10.94
CA THR A 72 -9.61 -4.29 10.43
C THR A 72 -10.58 -4.66 11.54
N ALA A 73 -10.33 -4.19 12.73
CA ALA A 73 -11.18 -4.48 13.88
C ALA A 73 -12.56 -3.86 13.78
#